data_efcd9379699e09584ff88011ac532f0f
#
_entry.id   efcd9379699e09584ff88011ac532f0f
#
_cell.length_a   1.000
_cell.length_b   1.000
_cell.length_c   1.000
_cell.angle_alpha   90.00
_cell.angle_beta   90.00
_cell.angle_gamma   90.00
#
_symmetry.space_group_name_H-M   'P 1'
#
loop_
_entity.id
_entity.type
_entity.pdbx_description
1 polymer ?
#
loop_
_entity_poly.entity_id
_entity_poly.type
_entity_poly.pdbx_seq_one_letter_code
_entity_poly.pdbx_strand_id
1 'polypeptide(L)'
;MTSVNPSPADPCPCGRHNARRQPLPFSACCGPLLADRTAHPAPSAEALMRSRYTAFVRGNVAYLQASWHPSTRPAELTLEPGVKWLGLEVRQHRALDTDHAEVEFVARSRIGGQGQRLHERSRFVREAGQWYYVDGDLL
;
A
#
# COMPACT_ATOMS: atom_id res chain seq x y z
N MET A 1 9.50 -10.41 24.31
CA MET A 1 9.62 -10.99 22.99
C MET A 1 9.95 -9.93 21.95
N THR A 2 10.90 -10.20 21.15
CA THR A 2 11.26 -9.31 20.07
C THR A 2 10.30 -9.47 18.90
N SER A 3 9.96 -8.39 18.27
CA SER A 3 9.25 -8.47 17.00
C SER A 3 10.20 -9.11 15.98
N VAL A 4 9.65 -10.01 15.19
CA VAL A 4 10.41 -10.65 14.12
C VAL A 4 10.15 -9.90 12.84
N ASN A 5 11.21 -9.37 12.23
CA ASN A 5 11.08 -8.77 10.92
C ASN A 5 10.72 -9.84 9.91
N PRO A 6 9.76 -9.58 9.00
CA PRO A 6 9.45 -10.54 7.95
C PRO A 6 10.68 -10.85 7.13
N SER A 7 10.85 -12.12 6.79
CA SER A 7 11.89 -12.55 5.86
C SER A 7 11.56 -12.03 4.46
N PRO A 8 12.56 -11.65 3.64
CA PRO A 8 12.31 -11.31 2.24
C PRO A 8 11.58 -12.40 1.46
N ALA A 9 11.73 -13.66 1.86
CA ALA A 9 11.07 -14.79 1.21
C ALA A 9 9.63 -14.99 1.68
N ASP A 10 9.21 -14.33 2.76
CA ASP A 10 7.84 -14.45 3.25
C ASP A 10 6.85 -13.87 2.24
N PRO A 11 5.60 -14.37 2.23
CA PRO A 11 4.57 -13.77 1.39
C PRO A 11 4.44 -12.27 1.67
N CYS A 12 4.28 -11.49 0.59
CA CYS A 12 4.11 -10.07 0.74
C CYS A 12 2.80 -9.77 1.48
N PRO A 13 2.80 -8.87 2.46
CA PRO A 13 1.58 -8.52 3.19
C PRO A 13 0.43 -8.06 2.30
N CYS A 14 0.72 -7.50 1.12
CA CYS A 14 -0.31 -7.00 0.21
C CYS A 14 -1.18 -8.09 -0.41
N GLY A 15 -0.80 -9.35 -0.28
CA GLY A 15 -1.59 -10.49 -0.75
C GLY A 15 -1.57 -10.72 -2.25
N ARG A 16 -0.66 -10.08 -2.98
CA ARG A 16 -0.58 -10.27 -4.43
C ARG A 16 -0.11 -11.69 -4.76
N HIS A 17 -0.70 -12.27 -5.79
CA HIS A 17 -0.39 -13.62 -6.26
C HIS A 17 0.13 -13.58 -7.68
N ASN A 18 0.93 -14.61 -8.04
CA ASN A 18 1.36 -14.82 -9.42
C ASN A 18 0.25 -15.50 -10.23
N ALA A 19 0.54 -15.81 -11.51
CA ALA A 19 -0.43 -16.45 -12.40
C ALA A 19 -0.87 -17.84 -11.92
N ARG A 20 -0.09 -18.49 -11.05
CA ARG A 20 -0.40 -19.80 -10.47
C ARG A 20 -1.12 -19.69 -9.13
N ARG A 21 -1.58 -18.49 -8.78
CA ARG A 21 -2.26 -18.19 -7.51
C ARG A 21 -1.39 -18.45 -6.28
N GLN A 22 -0.08 -18.37 -6.45
CA GLN A 22 0.87 -18.48 -5.35
C GLN A 22 1.21 -17.08 -4.84
N PRO A 23 1.32 -16.86 -3.52
CA PRO A 23 1.69 -15.55 -2.99
C PRO A 23 3.06 -15.14 -3.50
N LEU A 24 3.21 -13.89 -3.91
CA LEU A 24 4.52 -13.37 -4.25
C LEU A 24 5.33 -13.14 -2.97
N PRO A 25 6.63 -13.48 -2.97
CA PRO A 25 7.46 -13.12 -1.82
C PRO A 25 7.63 -11.61 -1.74
N PHE A 26 7.82 -11.10 -0.53
CA PHE A 26 8.01 -9.67 -0.31
C PHE A 26 9.13 -9.11 -1.19
N SER A 27 10.24 -9.84 -1.31
CA SER A 27 11.40 -9.42 -2.10
C SER A 27 11.11 -9.27 -3.60
N ALA A 28 10.05 -9.90 -4.10
CA ALA A 28 9.66 -9.79 -5.51
C ALA A 28 8.32 -9.04 -5.68
N CYS A 29 7.90 -8.32 -4.66
CA CYS A 29 6.64 -7.59 -4.67
C CYS A 29 6.85 -6.17 -4.13
N CYS A 30 6.40 -5.88 -2.90
CA CYS A 30 6.51 -4.54 -2.35
C CYS A 30 7.90 -4.18 -1.82
N GLY A 31 8.74 -5.18 -1.54
CA GLY A 31 10.05 -4.95 -0.94
C GLY A 31 10.92 -3.95 -1.68
N PRO A 32 11.15 -4.13 -2.99
CA PRO A 32 11.97 -3.18 -3.75
C PRO A 32 11.41 -1.76 -3.74
N LEU A 33 10.09 -1.61 -3.81
CA LEU A 33 9.45 -0.29 -3.80
C LEU A 33 9.69 0.43 -2.47
N LEU A 34 9.56 -0.29 -1.36
CA LEU A 34 9.77 0.28 -0.05
C LEU A 34 11.24 0.58 0.24
N ALA A 35 12.15 -0.23 -0.34
CA ALA A 35 13.57 -0.07 -0.12
C ALA A 35 14.13 1.16 -0.84
N ASP A 36 13.70 1.37 -2.11
CA ASP A 36 14.19 2.49 -2.91
C ASP A 36 13.14 2.86 -3.96
N ARG A 37 12.32 3.82 -3.61
CA ARG A 37 11.21 4.27 -4.46
C ARG A 37 11.70 4.91 -5.76
N THR A 38 12.88 5.51 -5.76
CA THR A 38 13.45 6.13 -6.95
C THR A 38 13.95 5.09 -7.94
N ALA A 39 14.70 4.11 -7.44
CA ALA A 39 15.23 3.02 -8.28
C ALA A 39 14.14 2.05 -8.73
N HIS A 40 13.09 1.88 -7.88
CA HIS A 40 12.01 0.93 -8.14
C HIS A 40 10.65 1.65 -8.01
N PRO A 41 10.30 2.50 -8.97
CA PRO A 41 8.99 3.16 -8.95
C PRO A 41 7.87 2.13 -9.13
N ALA A 42 6.73 2.38 -8.50
CA ALA A 42 5.57 1.51 -8.69
C ALA A 42 5.15 1.54 -10.17
N PRO A 43 4.97 0.37 -10.79
CA PRO A 43 4.62 0.33 -12.21
C PRO A 43 3.17 0.73 -12.51
N SER A 44 2.32 0.78 -11.50
CA SER A 44 0.91 1.13 -11.65
C SER A 44 0.36 1.70 -10.36
N ALA A 45 -0.82 2.32 -10.44
CA ALA A 45 -1.51 2.81 -9.24
C ALA A 45 -1.85 1.65 -8.30
N GLU A 46 -2.23 0.49 -8.83
CA GLU A 46 -2.50 -0.69 -8.00
C GLU A 46 -1.24 -1.12 -7.26
N ALA A 47 -0.09 -1.16 -7.93
CA ALA A 47 1.17 -1.53 -7.28
C ALA A 47 1.52 -0.52 -6.19
N LEU A 48 1.28 0.76 -6.42
CA LEU A 48 1.49 1.78 -5.40
C LEU A 48 0.56 1.56 -4.20
N MET A 49 -0.72 1.32 -4.45
CA MET A 49 -1.70 1.08 -3.38
C MET A 49 -1.26 -0.12 -2.53
N ARG A 50 -0.87 -1.22 -3.18
CA ARG A 50 -0.40 -2.41 -2.48
C ARG A 50 0.84 -2.13 -1.63
N SER A 51 1.79 -1.36 -2.16
CA SER A 51 3.00 -1.02 -1.42
C SER A 51 2.70 -0.12 -0.23
N ARG A 52 1.73 0.78 -0.34
CA ARG A 52 1.31 1.61 0.78
C ARG A 52 0.65 0.78 1.88
N TYR A 53 -0.17 -0.20 1.52
CA TYR A 53 -0.71 -1.14 2.51
C TYR A 53 0.43 -1.85 3.26
N THR A 54 1.42 -2.37 2.52
CA THR A 54 2.57 -3.03 3.14
C THR A 54 3.35 -2.06 4.03
N ALA A 55 3.45 -0.79 3.62
CA ALA A 55 4.09 0.24 4.44
C ALA A 55 3.35 0.46 5.77
N PHE A 56 2.01 0.44 5.76
CA PHE A 56 1.24 0.47 7.01
C PHE A 56 1.53 -0.74 7.87
N VAL A 57 1.55 -1.94 7.28
CA VAL A 57 1.84 -3.17 8.02
C VAL A 57 3.21 -3.10 8.70
N ARG A 58 4.19 -2.54 8.02
CA ARG A 58 5.56 -2.46 8.50
C ARG A 58 5.88 -1.18 9.28
N GLY A 59 4.94 -0.27 9.38
CA GLY A 59 5.17 1.01 10.09
C GLY A 59 6.13 1.94 9.35
N ASN A 60 6.17 1.87 8.01
CA ASN A 60 7.10 2.68 7.22
C ASN A 60 6.47 4.05 6.90
N VAL A 61 6.53 4.95 7.86
CA VAL A 61 5.97 6.30 7.72
C VAL A 61 6.65 7.09 6.61
N ALA A 62 7.96 6.91 6.44
CA ALA A 62 8.72 7.64 5.42
C ALA A 62 8.19 7.33 4.01
N TYR A 63 7.92 6.06 3.73
CA TYR A 63 7.37 5.67 2.43
C TYR A 63 5.96 6.22 2.22
N LEU A 64 5.13 6.17 3.26
CA LEU A 64 3.76 6.69 3.18
C LEU A 64 3.78 8.19 2.87
N GLN A 65 4.65 8.95 3.53
CA GLN A 65 4.82 10.37 3.26
C GLN A 65 5.33 10.62 1.85
N ALA A 66 6.40 9.92 1.45
CA ALA A 66 7.00 10.13 0.14
C ALA A 66 6.06 9.78 -1.01
N SER A 67 5.20 8.79 -0.84
CA SER A 67 4.24 8.35 -1.86
C SER A 67 2.91 9.08 -1.82
N TRP A 68 2.75 10.03 -0.92
CA TRP A 68 1.57 10.88 -0.83
C TRP A 68 1.83 12.16 -1.61
N HIS A 69 0.92 12.53 -2.51
CA HIS A 69 1.12 13.70 -3.36
C HIS A 69 1.24 14.97 -2.51
N PRO A 70 2.19 15.87 -2.83
CA PRO A 70 2.40 17.08 -2.01
C PRO A 70 1.16 17.93 -1.81
N SER A 71 0.23 17.93 -2.77
CA SER A 71 -0.99 18.74 -2.69
C SER A 71 -1.90 18.37 -1.52
N THR A 72 -1.83 17.12 -1.06
CA THR A 72 -2.71 16.62 0.01
C THR A 72 -1.92 15.95 1.14
N ARG A 73 -0.61 15.90 1.03
CA ARG A 73 0.26 15.25 2.03
C ARG A 73 0.14 15.96 3.37
N PRO A 74 -0.16 15.23 4.46
CA PRO A 74 -0.13 15.83 5.79
C PRO A 74 1.28 16.22 6.19
N ALA A 75 1.42 17.29 6.96
CA ALA A 75 2.72 17.75 7.45
C ALA A 75 3.36 16.69 8.35
N GLU A 76 2.54 16.01 9.14
CA GLU A 76 2.98 14.92 10.01
C GLU A 76 2.04 13.74 9.84
N LEU A 77 2.60 12.54 9.82
CA LEU A 77 1.84 11.31 9.76
C LEU A 77 2.23 10.43 10.94
N THR A 78 1.23 10.14 11.78
CA THR A 78 1.39 9.24 12.91
C THR A 78 0.50 8.03 12.69
N LEU A 79 1.08 6.84 12.81
CA LEU A 79 0.30 5.62 12.67
C LEU A 79 -0.32 5.24 14.01
N GLU A 80 -1.54 4.71 13.94
CA GLU A 80 -2.26 4.20 15.11
C GLU A 80 -1.48 3.02 15.69
N PRO A 81 -1.10 3.07 16.99
CA PRO A 81 -0.42 1.95 17.61
C PRO A 81 -1.35 0.76 17.81
N GLY A 82 -0.78 -0.44 17.82
CA GLY A 82 -1.52 -1.64 18.16
C GLY A 82 -2.44 -2.16 17.07
N VAL A 83 -2.32 -1.67 15.84
CA VAL A 83 -3.11 -2.18 14.72
C VAL A 83 -2.51 -3.49 14.24
N LYS A 84 -3.35 -4.52 14.18
CA LYS A 84 -2.99 -5.77 13.52
C LYS A 84 -3.67 -5.82 12.16
N TRP A 85 -2.87 -5.78 11.10
CA TRP A 85 -3.38 -5.84 9.74
C TRP A 85 -3.69 -7.27 9.35
N LEU A 86 -4.88 -7.51 8.79
CA LEU A 86 -5.41 -8.84 8.53
C LEU A 86 -5.49 -9.18 7.05
N GLY A 87 -5.43 -8.19 6.17
CA GLY A 87 -5.44 -8.46 4.74
C GLY A 87 -5.93 -7.29 3.92
N LEU A 88 -5.59 -7.37 2.64
CA LEU A 88 -5.97 -6.39 1.62
C LEU A 88 -6.66 -7.11 0.48
N GLU A 89 -7.79 -6.57 0.04
CA GLU A 89 -8.49 -7.03 -1.14
C GLU A 89 -8.61 -5.85 -2.10
N VAL A 90 -7.95 -5.94 -3.25
CA VAL A 90 -8.10 -4.94 -4.31
C VAL A 90 -9.27 -5.39 -5.18
N ARG A 91 -10.32 -4.58 -5.23
CA ARG A 91 -11.55 -4.91 -5.95
C ARG A 91 -11.58 -4.40 -7.37
N GLN A 92 -10.99 -3.22 -7.60
CA GLN A 92 -10.98 -2.63 -8.92
C GLN A 92 -9.79 -1.71 -9.07
N HIS A 93 -9.17 -1.76 -10.24
CA HIS A 93 -8.14 -0.81 -10.67
C HIS A 93 -8.60 -0.23 -11.99
N ARG A 94 -8.76 1.09 -12.05
CA ARG A 94 -9.30 1.76 -13.21
C ARG A 94 -8.40 2.91 -13.63
N ALA A 95 -7.79 2.79 -14.80
CA ALA A 95 -7.03 3.87 -15.40
C ALA A 95 -8.03 4.87 -16.00
N LEU A 96 -7.95 6.13 -15.59
CA LEU A 96 -8.80 7.19 -16.14
C LEU A 96 -8.14 7.82 -17.37
N ASP A 97 -6.82 7.99 -17.30
CA ASP A 97 -5.97 8.40 -18.41
C ASP A 97 -4.54 7.95 -18.12
N THR A 98 -3.56 8.45 -18.86
CA THR A 98 -2.16 8.05 -18.70
C THR A 98 -1.62 8.35 -17.30
N ASP A 99 -2.09 9.43 -16.67
CA ASP A 99 -1.53 9.93 -15.42
C ASP A 99 -2.51 9.93 -14.25
N HIS A 100 -3.72 9.41 -14.43
CA HIS A 100 -4.74 9.36 -13.37
C HIS A 100 -5.36 7.97 -13.29
N ALA A 101 -5.56 7.49 -12.07
CA ALA A 101 -6.18 6.19 -11.84
C ALA A 101 -6.90 6.17 -10.51
N GLU A 102 -7.83 5.21 -10.39
CA GLU A 102 -8.53 4.91 -9.15
C GLU A 102 -8.31 3.46 -8.78
N VAL A 103 -8.22 3.19 -7.48
CA VAL A 103 -8.16 1.81 -6.97
C VAL A 103 -9.17 1.69 -5.85
N GLU A 104 -10.08 0.73 -6.00
CA GLU A 104 -11.04 0.40 -4.96
C GLU A 104 -10.53 -0.81 -4.19
N PHE A 105 -10.51 -0.73 -2.86
CA PHE A 105 -9.98 -1.82 -2.04
C PHE A 105 -10.69 -1.90 -0.71
N VAL A 106 -10.54 -3.06 -0.07
CA VAL A 106 -10.94 -3.28 1.32
C VAL A 106 -9.69 -3.70 2.09
N ALA A 107 -9.39 -2.98 3.15
CA ALA A 107 -8.32 -3.34 4.08
C ALA A 107 -8.95 -3.71 5.42
N ARG A 108 -8.55 -4.86 5.95
CA ARG A 108 -9.07 -5.36 7.22
C ARG A 108 -7.98 -5.31 8.26
N SER A 109 -8.37 -4.92 9.48
CA SER A 109 -7.44 -4.82 10.60
C SER A 109 -8.17 -5.11 11.89
N ARG A 110 -7.41 -5.23 12.98
CA ARG A 110 -7.95 -5.39 14.34
C ARG A 110 -7.23 -4.43 15.27
N ILE A 111 -8.00 -3.72 16.08
CA ILE A 111 -7.47 -2.82 17.08
C ILE A 111 -8.14 -3.18 18.40
N GLY A 112 -7.34 -3.52 19.43
CA GLY A 112 -7.87 -3.85 20.74
C GLY A 112 -8.90 -4.99 20.72
N GLY A 113 -8.70 -5.98 19.83
CA GLY A 113 -9.62 -7.10 19.70
C GLY A 113 -10.83 -6.84 18.82
N GLN A 114 -11.02 -5.61 18.34
CA GLN A 114 -12.14 -5.26 17.47
C GLN A 114 -11.73 -5.22 16.02
N GLY A 115 -12.50 -5.88 15.16
CA GLY A 115 -12.29 -5.87 13.73
C GLY A 115 -12.66 -4.51 13.12
N GLN A 116 -11.82 -4.06 12.19
CA GLN A 116 -12.02 -2.84 11.43
C GLN A 116 -12.00 -3.19 9.94
N ARG A 117 -12.83 -2.51 9.17
CA ARG A 117 -12.92 -2.70 7.73
C ARG A 117 -12.92 -1.34 7.06
N LEU A 118 -11.85 -1.07 6.31
CA LEU A 118 -11.75 0.16 5.51
C LEU A 118 -12.07 -0.20 4.07
N HIS A 119 -13.12 0.40 3.51
CA HIS A 119 -13.48 0.27 2.11
C HIS A 119 -13.38 1.64 1.48
N GLU A 120 -12.45 1.79 0.54
CA GLU A 120 -12.13 3.10 -0.04
C GLU A 120 -11.94 2.99 -1.54
N ARG A 121 -12.29 4.05 -2.26
CA ARG A 121 -11.86 4.28 -3.64
C ARG A 121 -10.86 5.41 -3.61
N SER A 122 -9.60 5.07 -3.82
CA SER A 122 -8.48 6.02 -3.76
C SER A 122 -8.16 6.58 -5.14
N ARG A 123 -7.76 7.84 -5.18
CA ARG A 123 -7.32 8.51 -6.40
C ARG A 123 -5.81 8.65 -6.40
N PHE A 124 -5.22 8.39 -7.57
CA PHE A 124 -3.79 8.42 -7.78
C PHE A 124 -3.45 9.27 -8.98
N VAL A 125 -2.28 9.90 -8.94
CA VAL A 125 -1.74 10.69 -10.04
C VAL A 125 -0.30 10.26 -10.29
N ARG A 126 0.09 10.29 -11.57
CA ARG A 126 1.49 10.03 -11.96
C ARG A 126 2.13 11.34 -12.39
N GLU A 127 3.28 11.65 -11.79
CA GLU A 127 4.09 12.81 -12.11
C GLU A 127 5.56 12.43 -12.12
N ALA A 128 6.29 12.86 -13.12
CA ALA A 128 7.72 12.58 -13.27
C ALA A 128 8.04 11.08 -13.14
N GLY A 129 7.19 10.24 -13.71
CA GLY A 129 7.36 8.78 -13.69
C GLY A 129 7.02 8.10 -12.39
N GLN A 130 6.44 8.82 -11.42
CA GLN A 130 6.10 8.27 -10.12
C GLN A 130 4.60 8.38 -9.87
N TRP A 131 4.00 7.29 -9.39
CA TRP A 131 2.63 7.31 -8.91
C TRP A 131 2.57 7.85 -7.49
N TYR A 132 1.54 8.64 -7.20
CA TYR A 132 1.28 9.22 -5.87
C TYR A 132 -0.17 8.98 -5.48
N TYR A 133 -0.38 8.68 -4.20
CA TYR A 133 -1.72 8.73 -3.62
C TYR A 133 -2.13 10.19 -3.43
N VAL A 134 -3.35 10.53 -3.80
CA VAL A 134 -3.87 11.90 -3.62
C VAL A 134 -4.86 11.95 -2.48
N ASP A 135 -5.97 11.26 -2.63
CA ASP A 135 -7.06 11.21 -1.65
C ASP A 135 -7.98 10.04 -1.98
N GLY A 136 -9.07 9.92 -1.26
CA GLY A 136 -10.02 8.86 -1.53
C GLY A 136 -11.38 9.14 -0.92
N ASP A 137 -12.36 8.35 -1.37
CA ASP A 137 -13.71 8.35 -0.85
C ASP A 137 -13.95 7.07 -0.07
N LEU A 138 -14.47 7.19 1.14
CA LEU A 138 -14.94 6.04 1.91
C LEU A 138 -16.24 5.53 1.32
N LEU A 139 -16.34 4.22 1.15
CA LEU A 139 -17.51 3.58 0.57
C LEU A 139 -18.33 2.81 1.59
#